data_870241310adb40d2be8d5a25253c71f9
#
_entry.id   870241310adb40d2be8d5a25253c71f9
#
_cell.length_a   1.000
_cell.length_b   1.000
_cell.length_c   1.000
_cell.angle_alpha   90.00
_cell.angle_beta   90.00
_cell.angle_gamma   90.00
#
_symmetry.space_group_name_H-M   'P 1'
#
loop_
_entity.id
_entity.type
_entity.pdbx_description
1 polymer ?
#
loop_
_entity_poly.entity_id
_entity_poly.type
_entity_poly.pdbx_seq_one_letter_code
_entity_poly.pdbx_strand_id
1 'polypeptide(L)'
;MRKLWLLPSAVSISMLLMVAPAQSAVKPTNNAHVGDQCLREGKVAPGRAIDGSDLTCMKATLGSSKGELLWWYPTLVPIKMFEVVAPIISRSSDSPEVVASRSADRIAKVFGEALKSEELIKDYSAKNYTGNGGALALSSFQGYKNRLATSFMGSLTLIDSLITSKSNLKLSESKAVAQLVQEYEAIAVPNDSKYTSLDQLVTDLKADPKAVTFIGGVAGGVDHLFMAKFLNTLQVDPKLALYQPQISGFHVVAKTLSSNNFVALSTSGDFVASVNSGKMRVLGIASPDKVKWLKAKTLRSQYIDIIYGNWYGIFLPPLYSAPQTNNFIHLLDVFHNSHIWLKTLEDNYWSEGYVGQKDFVAKIEAQTAESKSLISLLGM
;
A
#
# COMPACT_ATOMS: atom_id res chain seq x y z
N MET A 1 -59.32 62.32 23.83
CA MET A 1 -60.03 61.30 23.06
C MET A 1 -59.44 61.23 21.69
N ARG A 2 -58.49 60.27 21.44
CA ARG A 2 -57.98 59.90 20.13
C ARG A 2 -57.81 58.40 20.14
N LYS A 3 -58.61 57.70 19.34
CA LYS A 3 -58.55 56.26 19.13
C LYS A 3 -57.35 55.95 18.22
N LEU A 4 -56.41 55.16 18.71
CA LEU A 4 -55.37 54.51 17.87
C LEU A 4 -55.95 53.21 17.31
N TRP A 5 -55.90 53.09 15.99
CA TRP A 5 -56.19 51.87 15.24
C TRP A 5 -54.91 51.04 15.18
N LEU A 6 -54.96 49.80 15.66
CA LEU A 6 -53.93 48.80 15.45
C LEU A 6 -54.19 48.10 14.14
N LEU A 7 -53.19 48.13 13.22
CA LEU A 7 -53.14 47.33 12.01
C LEU A 7 -52.52 45.95 12.34
N PRO A 8 -53.00 44.85 11.77
CA PRO A 8 -52.39 43.55 11.98
C PRO A 8 -51.16 43.38 11.08
N SER A 9 -50.08 42.91 11.68
CA SER A 9 -48.83 42.56 11.02
C SER A 9 -49.03 41.31 10.17
N ALA A 10 -48.81 41.45 8.85
CA ALA A 10 -48.72 40.32 7.93
C ALA A 10 -47.40 39.54 8.17
N VAL A 11 -47.52 38.32 8.63
CA VAL A 11 -46.37 37.37 8.71
C VAL A 11 -46.13 36.82 7.31
N SER A 12 -45.06 37.29 6.67
CA SER A 12 -44.57 36.72 5.42
C SER A 12 -43.84 35.41 5.69
N ILE A 13 -44.46 34.31 5.34
CA ILE A 13 -43.80 32.98 5.34
C ILE A 13 -42.92 32.93 4.07
N SER A 14 -41.61 33.16 4.24
CA SER A 14 -40.64 32.93 3.20
C SER A 14 -40.44 31.41 3.03
N MET A 15 -41.03 30.85 1.98
CA MET A 15 -40.80 29.49 1.55
C MET A 15 -39.35 29.38 1.00
N LEU A 16 -38.42 28.87 1.81
CA LEU A 16 -37.09 28.51 1.36
C LEU A 16 -37.23 27.33 0.38
N LEU A 17 -37.18 27.62 -0.90
CA LEU A 17 -36.96 26.61 -1.92
C LEU A 17 -35.53 26.08 -1.72
N MET A 18 -35.42 24.87 -1.16
CA MET A 18 -34.18 24.11 -1.21
C MET A 18 -33.91 23.75 -2.69
N VAL A 19 -33.04 24.54 -3.32
CA VAL A 19 -32.46 24.15 -4.60
C VAL A 19 -31.53 22.99 -4.31
N ALA A 20 -31.93 21.78 -4.71
CA ALA A 20 -31.03 20.64 -4.75
C ALA A 20 -29.79 21.02 -5.59
N PRO A 21 -28.57 20.65 -5.18
CA PRO A 21 -27.40 20.93 -5.97
C PRO A 21 -27.58 20.27 -7.35
N ALA A 22 -27.47 21.06 -8.40
CA ALA A 22 -27.49 20.56 -9.75
C ALA A 22 -26.36 19.53 -9.88
N GLN A 23 -26.73 18.26 -10.12
CA GLN A 23 -25.77 17.24 -10.53
C GLN A 23 -25.07 17.77 -11.78
N SER A 24 -23.79 18.02 -11.67
CA SER A 24 -22.97 18.43 -12.80
C SER A 24 -23.09 17.35 -13.87
N ALA A 25 -23.65 17.73 -15.03
CA ALA A 25 -23.75 16.86 -16.18
C ALA A 25 -22.34 16.36 -16.55
N VAL A 26 -22.05 15.10 -16.26
CA VAL A 26 -20.81 14.45 -16.63
C VAL A 26 -20.71 14.46 -18.15
N LYS A 27 -19.73 15.16 -18.70
CA LYS A 27 -19.44 15.12 -20.14
C LYS A 27 -19.11 13.68 -20.51
N PRO A 28 -19.64 13.14 -21.62
CA PRO A 28 -19.28 11.80 -22.07
C PRO A 28 -17.80 11.79 -22.45
N THR A 29 -16.97 11.26 -21.56
CA THR A 29 -15.55 11.05 -21.85
C THR A 29 -15.40 9.79 -22.68
N ASN A 30 -14.56 9.82 -23.73
CA ASN A 30 -14.16 8.63 -24.48
C ASN A 30 -13.34 7.62 -23.63
N ASN A 31 -13.15 7.89 -22.35
CA ASN A 31 -12.42 7.08 -21.40
C ASN A 31 -13.39 6.52 -20.36
N ALA A 32 -14.01 5.38 -20.66
CA ALA A 32 -14.79 4.62 -19.69
C ALA A 32 -13.84 3.87 -18.75
N HIS A 33 -14.00 4.06 -17.43
CA HIS A 33 -13.34 3.26 -16.41
C HIS A 33 -14.39 2.51 -15.60
N VAL A 34 -14.03 1.38 -15.05
CA VAL A 34 -14.93 0.63 -14.18
C VAL A 34 -15.36 1.49 -12.99
N GLY A 35 -16.64 1.46 -12.64
CA GLY A 35 -17.22 2.30 -11.58
C GLY A 35 -17.65 3.70 -11.99
N ASP A 36 -17.24 4.20 -13.17
CA ASP A 36 -17.71 5.48 -13.67
C ASP A 36 -19.20 5.41 -14.08
N GLN A 37 -19.93 6.48 -13.80
CA GLN A 37 -21.32 6.60 -14.26
C GLN A 37 -21.42 6.54 -15.79
N CYS A 38 -22.41 5.84 -16.29
CA CYS A 38 -22.71 5.76 -17.71
C CYS A 38 -24.17 6.17 -17.97
N LEU A 39 -24.46 6.59 -19.22
CA LEU A 39 -25.73 7.23 -19.55
C LEU A 39 -26.73 6.31 -20.26
N ARG A 40 -26.28 5.20 -20.84
CA ARG A 40 -27.13 4.32 -21.67
C ARG A 40 -26.83 2.86 -21.38
N GLU A 41 -27.77 2.22 -20.73
CA GLU A 41 -27.72 0.78 -20.43
C GLU A 41 -27.53 -0.03 -21.72
N GLY A 42 -26.67 -1.07 -21.64
CA GLY A 42 -26.31 -1.93 -22.77
C GLY A 42 -25.25 -1.38 -23.71
N LYS A 43 -24.77 -0.12 -23.53
CA LYS A 43 -23.64 0.39 -24.31
C LYS A 43 -22.36 -0.32 -23.89
N VAL A 44 -21.55 -0.74 -24.88
CA VAL A 44 -20.25 -1.39 -24.65
C VAL A 44 -19.14 -0.37 -24.87
N ALA A 45 -18.10 -0.45 -24.03
CA ALA A 45 -16.83 0.25 -24.15
C ALA A 45 -15.71 -0.78 -24.42
N PRO A 46 -15.38 -1.05 -25.68
CA PRO A 46 -14.45 -2.13 -26.05
C PRO A 46 -13.04 -1.88 -25.53
N GLY A 47 -12.43 -2.91 -24.93
CA GLY A 47 -11.03 -2.91 -24.49
C GLY A 47 -10.72 -1.87 -23.40
N ARG A 48 -11.70 -1.43 -22.63
CA ARG A 48 -11.53 -0.37 -21.60
C ARG A 48 -11.26 -0.89 -20.21
N ALA A 49 -11.45 -2.18 -19.99
CA ALA A 49 -11.05 -2.81 -18.74
C ALA A 49 -9.52 -2.88 -18.60
N ILE A 50 -9.03 -3.03 -17.38
CA ILE A 50 -7.59 -3.08 -17.08
C ILE A 50 -6.87 -4.26 -17.72
N ASP A 51 -7.59 -5.35 -18.00
CA ASP A 51 -7.10 -6.54 -18.70
C ASP A 51 -7.34 -6.50 -20.22
N GLY A 52 -7.86 -5.38 -20.74
CA GLY A 52 -8.21 -5.19 -22.14
C GLY A 52 -9.56 -5.80 -22.54
N SER A 53 -10.35 -6.33 -21.61
CA SER A 53 -11.71 -6.78 -21.86
C SER A 53 -12.67 -5.59 -22.01
N ASP A 54 -13.93 -5.88 -22.39
CA ASP A 54 -14.95 -4.85 -22.60
C ASP A 54 -15.67 -4.52 -21.30
N LEU A 55 -15.94 -3.24 -21.07
CA LEU A 55 -16.89 -2.78 -20.07
C LEU A 55 -18.27 -2.57 -20.70
N THR A 56 -19.30 -2.86 -19.93
CA THR A 56 -20.69 -2.63 -20.34
C THR A 56 -21.36 -1.62 -19.39
N CYS A 57 -22.08 -0.66 -19.94
CA CYS A 57 -22.93 0.23 -19.16
C CYS A 57 -24.13 -0.58 -18.66
N MET A 58 -24.12 -0.96 -17.39
CA MET A 58 -25.14 -1.80 -16.78
C MET A 58 -25.29 -1.49 -15.30
N LYS A 59 -26.34 -2.00 -14.68
CA LYS A 59 -26.47 -1.91 -13.23
C LYS A 59 -25.37 -2.74 -12.57
N ALA A 60 -24.60 -2.11 -11.69
CA ALA A 60 -23.57 -2.78 -10.91
C ALA A 60 -24.17 -3.98 -10.19
N THR A 61 -23.50 -5.13 -10.28
CA THR A 61 -24.03 -6.41 -9.74
C THR A 61 -23.59 -6.68 -8.32
N LEU A 62 -22.51 -6.05 -7.87
CA LEU A 62 -21.85 -6.26 -6.58
C LEU A 62 -21.40 -4.92 -5.98
N GLY A 63 -21.04 -4.96 -4.71
CA GLY A 63 -20.42 -3.85 -3.99
C GLY A 63 -21.44 -2.82 -3.49
N SER A 64 -20.93 -1.79 -2.84
CA SER A 64 -21.71 -0.67 -2.30
C SER A 64 -22.49 0.10 -3.37
N SER A 65 -22.02 0.07 -4.62
CA SER A 65 -22.68 0.69 -5.79
C SER A 65 -23.71 -0.23 -6.48
N LYS A 66 -24.06 -1.36 -5.89
CA LYS A 66 -25.00 -2.31 -6.50
C LYS A 66 -26.33 -1.65 -6.89
N GLY A 67 -26.69 -1.81 -8.14
CA GLY A 67 -27.91 -1.23 -8.73
C GLY A 67 -27.73 0.12 -9.41
N GLU A 68 -26.58 0.80 -9.22
CA GLU A 68 -26.22 2.02 -9.95
C GLU A 68 -25.86 1.71 -11.40
N LEU A 69 -26.14 2.63 -12.33
CA LEU A 69 -25.82 2.49 -13.76
C LEU A 69 -24.39 2.93 -14.01
N LEU A 70 -23.49 1.94 -14.14
CA LEU A 70 -22.04 2.16 -14.20
C LEU A 70 -21.41 1.39 -15.37
N TRP A 71 -20.22 1.80 -15.79
CA TRP A 71 -19.35 0.97 -16.58
C TRP A 71 -18.86 -0.20 -15.72
N TRP A 72 -19.27 -1.42 -16.10
CA TRP A 72 -19.13 -2.59 -15.25
C TRP A 72 -18.72 -3.84 -16.03
N TYR A 73 -18.19 -4.81 -15.32
CA TYR A 73 -17.85 -6.13 -15.85
C TYR A 73 -19.09 -7.03 -15.92
N PRO A 74 -19.56 -7.42 -17.10
CA PRO A 74 -20.76 -8.25 -17.23
C PRO A 74 -20.60 -9.66 -16.67
N THR A 75 -19.34 -10.11 -16.52
CA THR A 75 -18.98 -11.47 -16.08
C THR A 75 -18.51 -11.53 -14.63
N LEU A 76 -18.52 -10.41 -13.89
CA LEU A 76 -18.07 -10.38 -12.50
C LEU A 76 -18.98 -11.19 -11.60
N VAL A 77 -18.42 -12.21 -10.94
CA VAL A 77 -19.13 -13.14 -10.05
C VAL A 77 -18.63 -12.96 -8.61
N PRO A 78 -19.55 -12.96 -7.60
CA PRO A 78 -19.15 -12.84 -6.21
C PRO A 78 -18.37 -14.06 -5.74
N ILE A 79 -17.39 -13.82 -4.88
CA ILE A 79 -16.62 -14.86 -4.21
C ILE A 79 -17.31 -15.16 -2.86
N LYS A 80 -17.74 -16.40 -2.65
CA LYS A 80 -18.44 -16.79 -1.42
C LYS A 80 -17.53 -16.78 -0.20
N MET A 81 -16.36 -17.39 -0.33
CA MET A 81 -15.36 -17.46 0.74
C MET A 81 -14.00 -17.10 0.13
N PHE A 82 -13.35 -16.12 0.69
CA PHE A 82 -12.04 -15.63 0.25
C PHE A 82 -10.98 -15.98 1.30
N GLU A 83 -9.96 -16.73 0.93
CA GLU A 83 -8.85 -17.05 1.81
C GLU A 83 -7.62 -16.23 1.40
N VAL A 84 -7.04 -15.50 2.34
CA VAL A 84 -5.77 -14.78 2.15
C VAL A 84 -4.68 -15.46 2.98
N VAL A 85 -3.68 -15.99 2.30
CA VAL A 85 -2.46 -16.50 2.95
C VAL A 85 -1.47 -15.35 3.08
N ALA A 86 -1.07 -15.03 4.29
CA ALA A 86 -0.08 -14.00 4.59
C ALA A 86 1.23 -14.63 5.11
N PRO A 87 2.38 -14.36 4.46
CA PRO A 87 3.66 -14.78 4.97
C PRO A 87 4.03 -13.92 6.18
N ILE A 88 4.38 -14.56 7.29
CA ILE A 88 4.96 -13.87 8.43
C ILE A 88 6.46 -14.09 8.41
N ILE A 89 7.19 -13.01 8.18
CA ILE A 89 8.65 -12.99 8.23
C ILE A 89 9.05 -12.88 9.70
N SER A 90 9.04 -14.00 10.42
CA SER A 90 9.34 -14.07 11.84
C SER A 90 10.50 -15.02 12.14
N ARG A 91 11.17 -14.80 13.26
CA ARG A 91 12.08 -15.77 13.87
C ARG A 91 11.26 -16.65 14.83
N SER A 92 11.72 -17.85 15.06
CA SER A 92 11.10 -18.80 16.01
C SER A 92 11.00 -18.28 17.45
N SER A 93 11.77 -17.22 17.77
CA SER A 93 11.81 -16.56 19.08
C SER A 93 10.84 -15.38 19.24
N ASP A 94 10.10 -15.01 18.19
CA ASP A 94 9.22 -13.84 18.24
C ASP A 94 7.96 -14.14 19.05
N SER A 95 7.53 -13.18 19.89
CA SER A 95 6.26 -13.32 20.64
C SER A 95 5.04 -13.20 19.73
N PRO A 96 3.86 -13.71 20.13
CA PRO A 96 2.63 -13.58 19.37
C PRO A 96 2.26 -12.12 19.05
N GLU A 97 2.54 -11.17 19.95
CA GLU A 97 2.26 -9.74 19.76
C GLU A 97 3.18 -9.15 18.67
N VAL A 98 4.44 -9.56 18.65
CA VAL A 98 5.40 -9.17 17.61
C VAL A 98 4.96 -9.70 16.25
N VAL A 99 4.48 -10.94 16.21
CA VAL A 99 3.94 -11.55 14.99
C VAL A 99 2.70 -10.80 14.51
N ALA A 100 1.77 -10.46 15.41
CA ALA A 100 0.54 -9.76 15.09
C ALA A 100 0.76 -8.30 14.63
N SER A 101 1.87 -7.68 15.02
CA SER A 101 2.21 -6.31 14.61
C SER A 101 2.79 -6.21 13.19
N ARG A 102 3.00 -7.34 12.49
CA ARG A 102 3.65 -7.34 11.19
C ARG A 102 2.71 -6.99 10.06
N SER A 103 3.19 -6.13 9.17
CA SER A 103 2.38 -5.49 8.13
C SER A 103 1.60 -6.46 7.24
N ALA A 104 2.19 -7.60 6.85
CA ALA A 104 1.52 -8.56 5.95
C ALA A 104 0.25 -9.17 6.56
N ASP A 105 0.26 -9.57 7.83
CA ASP A 105 -0.92 -10.09 8.53
C ASP A 105 -2.00 -9.01 8.67
N ARG A 106 -1.60 -7.83 9.12
CA ARG A 106 -2.51 -6.70 9.27
C ARG A 106 -3.16 -6.35 7.94
N ILE A 107 -2.37 -6.23 6.86
CA ILE A 107 -2.90 -5.90 5.54
C ILE A 107 -3.84 -6.99 5.02
N ALA A 108 -3.52 -8.27 5.19
CA ALA A 108 -4.37 -9.37 4.76
C ALA A 108 -5.74 -9.35 5.47
N LYS A 109 -5.77 -9.08 6.78
CA LYS A 109 -7.01 -8.94 7.56
C LYS A 109 -7.82 -7.72 7.14
N VAL A 110 -7.18 -6.56 7.08
CA VAL A 110 -7.82 -5.29 6.70
C VAL A 110 -8.35 -5.36 5.27
N PHE A 111 -7.61 -5.97 4.36
CA PHE A 111 -8.04 -6.19 2.98
C PHE A 111 -9.27 -7.11 2.89
N GLY A 112 -9.27 -8.23 3.60
CA GLY A 112 -10.42 -9.14 3.65
C GLY A 112 -11.67 -8.48 4.23
N GLU A 113 -11.50 -7.70 5.31
CA GLU A 113 -12.60 -6.94 5.92
C GLU A 113 -13.17 -5.87 4.97
N ALA A 114 -12.30 -5.14 4.29
CA ALA A 114 -12.73 -4.12 3.34
C ALA A 114 -13.47 -4.72 2.14
N LEU A 115 -13.01 -5.86 1.58
CA LEU A 115 -13.73 -6.59 0.52
C LEU A 115 -15.13 -7.06 0.98
N LYS A 116 -15.23 -7.53 2.23
CA LYS A 116 -16.49 -7.96 2.82
C LYS A 116 -17.43 -6.78 3.08
N SER A 117 -16.91 -5.70 3.63
CA SER A 117 -17.66 -4.47 3.89
C SER A 117 -18.16 -3.81 2.60
N GLU A 118 -17.41 -3.96 1.49
CA GLU A 118 -17.81 -3.52 0.15
C GLU A 118 -18.78 -4.49 -0.53
N GLU A 119 -19.18 -5.59 0.12
CA GLU A 119 -20.06 -6.64 -0.42
C GLU A 119 -19.53 -7.33 -1.70
N LEU A 120 -18.22 -7.26 -1.95
CA LEU A 120 -17.60 -7.95 -3.09
C LEU A 120 -17.33 -9.43 -2.82
N ILE A 121 -17.24 -9.79 -1.56
CA ILE A 121 -17.15 -11.18 -1.09
C ILE A 121 -18.17 -11.41 0.02
N LYS A 122 -18.55 -12.67 0.24
CA LYS A 122 -19.49 -13.00 1.33
C LYS A 122 -18.79 -13.12 2.68
N ASP A 123 -17.63 -13.75 2.69
CA ASP A 123 -16.81 -13.94 3.91
C ASP A 123 -15.35 -14.17 3.56
N TYR A 124 -14.45 -14.01 4.54
CA TYR A 124 -13.00 -14.22 4.35
C TYR A 124 -12.36 -14.94 5.53
N SER A 125 -11.15 -15.48 5.27
CA SER A 125 -10.23 -15.94 6.31
C SER A 125 -8.82 -15.50 5.97
N ALA A 126 -8.09 -14.98 6.98
CA ALA A 126 -6.66 -14.71 6.87
C ALA A 126 -5.89 -15.85 7.55
N LYS A 127 -4.97 -16.48 6.82
CA LYS A 127 -4.11 -17.55 7.33
C LYS A 127 -2.66 -17.11 7.34
N ASN A 128 -2.03 -17.25 8.48
CA ASN A 128 -0.64 -16.88 8.67
C ASN A 128 0.25 -18.11 8.75
N TYR A 129 1.34 -18.08 7.99
CA TYR A 129 2.39 -19.08 8.06
C TYR A 129 3.70 -18.42 8.43
N THR A 130 4.33 -18.90 9.51
CA THR A 130 5.64 -18.43 9.98
C THR A 130 6.73 -19.38 9.54
N GLY A 131 7.91 -18.88 9.27
CA GLY A 131 9.12 -19.67 9.05
C GLY A 131 9.87 -19.34 7.77
N ASN A 132 11.17 -19.51 7.82
CA ASN A 132 12.13 -19.31 6.72
C ASN A 132 11.92 -18.03 5.94
N GLY A 133 11.69 -16.88 6.63
CA GLY A 133 11.49 -15.60 5.99
C GLY A 133 10.27 -15.53 5.04
N GLY A 134 9.22 -16.32 5.32
CA GLY A 134 8.02 -16.40 4.48
C GLY A 134 8.07 -17.50 3.41
N ALA A 135 9.20 -18.18 3.21
CA ALA A 135 9.35 -19.24 2.22
C ALA A 135 8.39 -20.41 2.47
N LEU A 136 8.12 -20.75 3.74
CA LEU A 136 7.18 -21.82 4.09
C LEU A 136 5.76 -21.48 3.64
N ALA A 137 5.32 -20.23 3.84
CA ALA A 137 4.02 -19.76 3.39
C ALA A 137 3.88 -19.84 1.87
N LEU A 138 4.91 -19.37 1.16
CA LEU A 138 4.93 -19.39 -0.31
C LEU A 138 4.92 -20.82 -0.86
N SER A 139 5.73 -21.71 -0.32
CA SER A 139 5.78 -23.12 -0.74
C SER A 139 4.43 -23.82 -0.52
N SER A 140 3.82 -23.61 0.66
CA SER A 140 2.50 -24.17 0.96
C SER A 140 1.44 -23.64 0.01
N PHE A 141 1.48 -22.35 -0.30
CA PHE A 141 0.55 -21.69 -1.20
C PHE A 141 0.71 -22.20 -2.66
N GLN A 142 1.94 -22.29 -3.16
CA GLN A 142 2.22 -22.77 -4.52
C GLN A 142 1.83 -24.23 -4.71
N GLY A 143 1.82 -25.02 -3.64
CA GLY A 143 1.35 -26.40 -3.63
C GLY A 143 -0.17 -26.57 -3.69
N TYR A 144 -0.96 -25.51 -3.58
CA TYR A 144 -2.43 -25.58 -3.61
C TYR A 144 -2.94 -25.92 -5.01
N LYS A 145 -3.49 -27.13 -5.16
CA LYS A 145 -3.90 -27.64 -6.47
C LYS A 145 -5.33 -27.29 -6.88
N ASN A 146 -6.25 -26.93 -5.99
CA ASN A 146 -7.68 -26.69 -6.35
C ASN A 146 -8.48 -26.00 -5.23
N ARG A 147 -7.93 -25.07 -4.48
CA ARG A 147 -8.74 -24.30 -3.56
C ARG A 147 -9.29 -23.07 -4.28
N LEU A 148 -10.58 -23.12 -4.57
CA LEU A 148 -11.32 -21.97 -5.07
C LEU A 148 -11.20 -20.82 -4.05
N ALA A 149 -10.87 -19.63 -4.56
CA ALA A 149 -10.80 -18.41 -3.80
C ALA A 149 -9.67 -18.31 -2.74
N THR A 150 -8.55 -19.02 -2.93
CA THR A 150 -7.33 -18.81 -2.15
C THR A 150 -6.40 -17.84 -2.86
N SER A 151 -5.91 -16.85 -2.12
CA SER A 151 -4.92 -15.88 -2.59
C SER A 151 -3.73 -15.80 -1.63
N PHE A 152 -2.69 -15.13 -2.05
CA PHE A 152 -1.48 -14.90 -1.26
C PHE A 152 -1.14 -13.41 -1.26
N MET A 153 -0.84 -12.88 -0.09
CA MET A 153 -0.36 -11.51 0.08
C MET A 153 1.15 -11.48 -0.11
N GLY A 154 1.61 -11.14 -1.30
CA GLY A 154 3.03 -10.95 -1.59
C GLY A 154 3.50 -9.53 -1.29
N SER A 155 4.82 -9.36 -1.14
CA SER A 155 5.44 -8.06 -0.85
C SER A 155 6.89 -8.02 -1.34
N LEU A 156 7.46 -6.81 -1.45
CA LEU A 156 8.89 -6.65 -1.71
C LEU A 156 9.73 -7.26 -0.58
N THR A 157 9.31 -7.08 0.68
CA THR A 157 9.98 -7.69 1.84
C THR A 157 10.10 -9.21 1.70
N LEU A 158 9.08 -9.89 1.14
CA LEU A 158 9.17 -11.33 0.90
C LEU A 158 10.22 -11.65 -0.18
N ILE A 159 10.25 -10.89 -1.27
CA ILE A 159 11.24 -11.07 -2.34
C ILE A 159 12.65 -10.92 -1.77
N ASP A 160 12.90 -9.86 -1.01
CA ASP A 160 14.19 -9.60 -0.38
C ASP A 160 14.59 -10.73 0.56
N SER A 161 13.64 -11.24 1.34
CA SER A 161 13.85 -12.38 2.25
C SER A 161 14.19 -13.69 1.50
N LEU A 162 13.53 -13.95 0.38
CA LEU A 162 13.83 -15.12 -0.46
C LEU A 162 15.23 -15.03 -1.07
N ILE A 163 15.66 -13.84 -1.49
CA ILE A 163 17.00 -13.61 -2.04
C ILE A 163 18.06 -13.77 -0.95
N THR A 164 17.92 -13.11 0.19
CA THR A 164 18.89 -13.14 1.29
C THR A 164 19.02 -14.53 1.93
N SER A 165 17.93 -15.29 1.98
CA SER A 165 17.96 -16.69 2.44
C SER A 165 18.43 -17.69 1.38
N LYS A 166 18.77 -17.22 0.19
CA LYS A 166 19.16 -18.06 -0.97
C LYS A 166 18.11 -19.13 -1.29
N SER A 167 16.83 -18.78 -1.13
CA SER A 167 15.71 -19.68 -1.44
C SER A 167 15.60 -19.94 -2.93
N ASN A 168 15.28 -21.17 -3.31
CA ASN A 168 14.94 -21.51 -4.70
C ASN A 168 13.51 -21.11 -5.10
N LEU A 169 12.67 -20.74 -4.13
CA LEU A 169 11.30 -20.31 -4.38
C LEU A 169 11.28 -18.91 -5.00
N LYS A 170 10.35 -18.69 -5.93
CA LYS A 170 10.13 -17.39 -6.56
C LYS A 170 8.67 -17.01 -6.46
N LEU A 171 8.42 -15.79 -6.03
CA LEU A 171 7.05 -15.25 -6.00
C LEU A 171 6.46 -15.16 -7.42
N SER A 172 7.30 -14.93 -8.44
CA SER A 172 6.92 -14.88 -9.86
C SER A 172 6.40 -16.21 -10.42
N GLU A 173 6.57 -17.33 -9.73
CA GLU A 173 5.94 -18.60 -10.10
C GLU A 173 4.46 -18.68 -9.72
N SER A 174 3.97 -17.75 -8.92
CA SER A 174 2.55 -17.55 -8.62
C SER A 174 1.95 -16.54 -9.62
N LYS A 175 0.62 -16.58 -9.82
CA LYS A 175 -0.05 -15.63 -10.73
C LYS A 175 -0.26 -14.29 -10.03
N ALA A 176 0.53 -13.30 -10.37
CA ALA A 176 0.30 -11.93 -9.92
C ALA A 176 -1.06 -11.43 -10.44
N VAL A 177 -1.83 -10.77 -9.59
CA VAL A 177 -3.13 -10.16 -9.96
C VAL A 177 -3.02 -8.65 -9.98
N ALA A 178 -2.75 -8.05 -8.82
CA ALA A 178 -2.55 -6.61 -8.71
C ALA A 178 -1.74 -6.26 -7.45
N GLN A 179 -1.00 -5.18 -7.51
CA GLN A 179 -0.55 -4.48 -6.31
C GLN A 179 -1.72 -3.66 -5.75
N LEU A 180 -1.83 -3.57 -4.45
CA LEU A 180 -2.91 -2.84 -3.78
C LEU A 180 -2.40 -1.68 -2.91
N VAL A 181 -1.27 -1.88 -2.25
CA VAL A 181 -0.73 -0.95 -1.25
C VAL A 181 0.70 -0.59 -1.60
N GLN A 182 1.04 0.67 -1.41
CA GLN A 182 2.41 1.18 -1.43
C GLN A 182 2.73 1.84 -0.08
N GLU A 183 3.82 1.42 0.54
CA GLU A 183 4.38 2.06 1.73
C GLU A 183 5.75 2.66 1.35
N TYR A 184 5.87 3.98 1.41
CA TYR A 184 7.14 4.64 1.06
C TYR A 184 8.06 4.75 2.25
N GLU A 185 9.36 4.45 2.03
CA GLU A 185 10.40 4.62 3.02
C GLU A 185 10.63 6.08 3.38
N ALA A 186 11.02 6.31 4.63
CA ALA A 186 11.36 7.63 5.14
C ALA A 186 12.61 7.59 6.02
N ILE A 187 13.31 8.71 6.05
CA ILE A 187 14.47 8.97 6.92
C ILE A 187 14.00 9.87 8.05
N ALA A 188 14.08 9.40 9.29
CA ALA A 188 13.68 10.14 10.46
C ALA A 188 14.73 10.14 11.57
N VAL A 189 14.69 11.15 12.42
CA VAL A 189 15.61 11.29 13.55
C VAL A 189 14.85 11.75 14.80
N PRO A 190 15.37 11.50 16.02
CA PRO A 190 14.86 12.13 17.24
C PRO A 190 14.83 13.66 17.11
N ASN A 191 13.88 14.29 17.79
CA ASN A 191 13.71 15.75 17.67
C ASN A 191 14.86 16.54 18.31
N ASP A 192 15.62 15.94 19.20
CA ASP A 192 16.86 16.49 19.81
C ASP A 192 18.14 16.11 19.04
N SER A 193 18.02 15.42 17.89
CA SER A 193 19.15 15.14 17.01
C SER A 193 19.74 16.42 16.43
N LYS A 194 21.07 16.42 16.20
CA LYS A 194 21.78 17.51 15.52
C LYS A 194 21.30 17.71 14.07
N TYR A 195 20.69 16.70 13.45
CA TYR A 195 20.20 16.78 12.07
C TYR A 195 18.83 17.45 12.02
N THR A 196 18.81 18.72 11.62
CA THR A 196 17.57 19.47 11.39
C THR A 196 17.15 19.47 9.91
N SER A 197 18.02 19.02 9.02
CA SER A 197 17.78 18.88 7.57
C SER A 197 18.45 17.63 7.01
N LEU A 198 18.00 17.18 5.84
CA LEU A 198 18.62 16.08 5.12
C LEU A 198 20.05 16.43 4.67
N ASP A 199 20.29 17.68 4.27
CA ASP A 199 21.61 18.13 3.79
C ASP A 199 22.70 17.99 4.86
N GLN A 200 22.37 18.25 6.13
CA GLN A 200 23.33 18.05 7.24
C GLN A 200 23.69 16.57 7.38
N LEU A 201 22.70 15.67 7.32
CA LEU A 201 22.95 14.23 7.35
C LEU A 201 23.80 13.78 6.17
N VAL A 202 23.47 14.24 4.96
CA VAL A 202 24.22 13.92 3.73
C VAL A 202 25.67 14.41 3.81
N THR A 203 25.90 15.60 4.36
CA THR A 203 27.26 16.17 4.54
C THR A 203 28.10 15.29 5.44
N ASP A 204 27.56 14.91 6.60
CA ASP A 204 28.26 14.04 7.56
C ASP A 204 28.54 12.65 6.97
N LEU A 205 27.57 12.04 6.30
CA LEU A 205 27.71 10.72 5.68
C LEU A 205 28.77 10.70 4.57
N LYS A 206 28.91 11.77 3.81
CA LYS A 206 29.97 11.91 2.80
C LYS A 206 31.36 12.11 3.41
N ALA A 207 31.44 12.76 4.57
CA ALA A 207 32.68 12.94 5.31
C ALA A 207 33.11 11.66 6.04
N ASP A 208 32.16 11.00 6.71
CA ASP A 208 32.36 9.73 7.42
C ASP A 208 31.06 8.90 7.38
N PRO A 209 31.01 7.78 6.63
CA PRO A 209 29.84 6.88 6.59
C PRO A 209 29.45 6.31 7.95
N LYS A 210 30.35 6.34 8.95
CA LYS A 210 30.12 5.86 10.32
C LYS A 210 29.63 6.97 11.27
N ALA A 211 29.43 8.19 10.76
CA ALA A 211 28.98 9.34 11.56
C ALA A 211 27.65 9.09 12.29
N VAL A 212 26.83 8.20 11.75
CA VAL A 212 25.53 7.79 12.34
C VAL A 212 25.39 6.28 12.35
N THR A 213 24.48 5.80 13.21
CA THR A 213 23.98 4.42 13.12
C THR A 213 22.57 4.43 12.57
N PHE A 214 22.36 3.78 11.43
CA PHE A 214 21.04 3.56 10.88
C PHE A 214 20.29 2.48 11.66
N ILE A 215 19.05 2.76 12.01
CA ILE A 215 18.13 1.83 12.65
C ILE A 215 17.02 1.52 11.66
N GLY A 216 16.86 0.28 11.28
CA GLY A 216 15.83 -0.14 10.32
C GLY A 216 15.40 -1.59 10.58
N GLY A 217 14.56 -2.16 9.71
CA GLY A 217 14.08 -3.54 9.82
C GLY A 217 15.17 -4.58 9.66
N VAL A 218 14.79 -5.81 9.40
CA VAL A 218 15.73 -6.94 9.32
C VAL A 218 16.85 -6.71 8.30
N ALA A 219 18.04 -7.22 8.59
CA ALA A 219 19.17 -7.12 7.66
C ALA A 219 18.84 -7.77 6.31
N GLY A 220 19.12 -7.06 5.22
CA GLY A 220 18.77 -7.45 3.86
C GLY A 220 17.28 -7.27 3.50
N GLY A 221 16.47 -6.69 4.38
CA GLY A 221 15.10 -6.29 4.09
C GLY A 221 14.99 -4.87 3.53
N VAL A 222 13.78 -4.41 3.26
CA VAL A 222 13.45 -3.16 2.55
C VAL A 222 14.19 -1.96 3.13
N ASP A 223 14.17 -1.75 4.46
CA ASP A 223 14.82 -0.61 5.11
C ASP A 223 16.36 -0.65 4.91
N HIS A 224 16.98 -1.85 5.02
CA HIS A 224 18.42 -2.00 4.80
C HIS A 224 18.80 -1.77 3.32
N LEU A 225 17.97 -2.25 2.40
CA LEU A 225 18.17 -2.00 0.97
C LEU A 225 17.92 -0.54 0.61
N PHE A 226 16.98 0.12 1.29
CA PHE A 226 16.79 1.57 1.16
C PHE A 226 18.05 2.34 1.61
N MET A 227 18.66 1.97 2.74
CA MET A 227 19.95 2.54 3.14
C MET A 227 21.01 2.37 2.05
N ALA A 228 21.13 1.14 1.51
CA ALA A 228 22.11 0.87 0.46
C ALA A 228 21.85 1.72 -0.79
N LYS A 229 20.61 1.84 -1.24
CA LYS A 229 20.20 2.68 -2.36
C LYS A 229 20.51 4.16 -2.09
N PHE A 230 20.17 4.65 -0.90
CA PHE A 230 20.40 6.04 -0.49
C PHE A 230 21.90 6.38 -0.50
N LEU A 231 22.73 5.57 0.16
CA LEU A 231 24.17 5.79 0.23
C LEU A 231 24.82 5.66 -1.15
N ASN A 232 24.46 4.67 -1.94
CA ASN A 232 24.97 4.51 -3.31
C ASN A 232 24.61 5.72 -4.19
N THR A 233 23.42 6.28 -4.06
CA THR A 233 23.04 7.51 -4.79
C THR A 233 23.88 8.71 -4.38
N LEU A 234 24.34 8.75 -3.13
CA LEU A 234 25.27 9.77 -2.61
C LEU A 234 26.74 9.49 -2.97
N GLN A 235 27.02 8.38 -3.66
CA GLN A 235 28.38 7.90 -3.96
C GLN A 235 29.18 7.53 -2.69
N VAL A 236 28.49 7.06 -1.66
CA VAL A 236 29.04 6.54 -0.41
C VAL A 236 28.93 5.01 -0.41
N ASP A 237 30.01 4.30 -0.07
CA ASP A 237 29.97 2.83 -0.01
C ASP A 237 29.08 2.36 1.15
N PRO A 238 27.96 1.65 0.85
CA PRO A 238 27.03 1.20 1.86
C PRO A 238 27.62 0.22 2.90
N LYS A 239 28.70 -0.50 2.55
CA LYS A 239 29.38 -1.43 3.47
C LYS A 239 30.05 -0.74 4.64
N LEU A 240 30.37 0.54 4.50
CA LEU A 240 31.04 1.31 5.57
C LEU A 240 30.04 1.83 6.60
N ALA A 241 28.75 1.88 6.29
CA ALA A 241 27.73 2.43 7.18
C ALA A 241 27.40 1.45 8.33
N LEU A 242 27.04 2.03 9.46
CA LEU A 242 26.57 1.25 10.63
C LEU A 242 25.06 1.02 10.52
N TYR A 243 24.62 -0.24 10.62
CA TYR A 243 23.22 -0.61 10.58
C TYR A 243 22.86 -1.53 11.76
N GLN A 244 21.81 -1.19 12.50
CA GLN A 244 21.25 -2.01 13.58
C GLN A 244 19.84 -2.49 13.21
N PRO A 245 19.66 -3.79 12.91
CA PRO A 245 18.37 -4.32 12.50
C PRO A 245 17.41 -4.44 13.69
N GLN A 246 16.14 -4.17 13.43
CA GLN A 246 15.00 -4.30 14.32
C GLN A 246 13.96 -5.26 13.73
N ILE A 247 13.03 -5.72 14.56
CA ILE A 247 12.04 -6.74 14.17
C ILE A 247 10.75 -6.14 13.59
N SER A 248 10.48 -4.85 13.78
CA SER A 248 9.31 -4.14 13.23
C SER A 248 9.53 -2.62 13.25
N GLY A 249 8.69 -1.86 12.52
CA GLY A 249 8.72 -0.39 12.54
C GLY A 249 8.53 0.20 13.94
N PHE A 250 7.67 -0.40 14.78
CA PHE A 250 7.56 0.00 16.19
C PHE A 250 8.90 -0.09 16.93
N HIS A 251 9.66 -1.16 16.74
CA HIS A 251 10.98 -1.33 17.39
C HIS A 251 12.03 -0.41 16.75
N VAL A 252 11.93 -0.10 15.46
CA VAL A 252 12.76 0.92 14.80
C VAL A 252 12.57 2.26 15.49
N VAL A 253 11.34 2.72 15.64
CA VAL A 253 11.01 3.98 16.33
C VAL A 253 11.51 3.98 17.78
N ALA A 254 11.18 2.93 18.55
CA ALA A 254 11.56 2.83 19.96
C ALA A 254 13.10 2.84 20.14
N LYS A 255 13.82 2.09 19.30
CA LYS A 255 15.28 2.05 19.33
C LYS A 255 15.89 3.39 18.93
N THR A 256 15.36 4.03 17.89
CA THR A 256 15.88 5.34 17.44
C THR A 256 15.76 6.40 18.53
N LEU A 257 14.65 6.41 19.27
CA LEU A 257 14.44 7.36 20.37
C LEU A 257 15.37 7.13 21.57
N SER A 258 16.19 6.08 21.61
CA SER A 258 17.15 5.83 22.67
C SER A 258 18.48 6.56 22.50
N SER A 259 18.73 7.27 21.37
CA SER A 259 19.94 8.05 21.13
C SER A 259 19.70 9.10 20.03
N ASN A 260 20.15 10.32 20.27
CA ASN A 260 20.07 11.42 19.31
C ASN A 260 21.01 11.27 18.09
N ASN A 261 21.92 10.28 18.10
CA ASN A 261 22.81 9.94 16.99
C ASN A 261 22.24 8.85 16.07
N PHE A 262 21.05 8.32 16.35
CA PHE A 262 20.41 7.31 15.52
C PHE A 262 19.59 7.95 14.41
N VAL A 263 19.60 7.30 13.25
CA VAL A 263 18.80 7.65 12.07
C VAL A 263 17.88 6.49 11.74
N ALA A 264 16.59 6.70 11.84
CA ALA A 264 15.58 5.69 11.51
C ALA A 264 15.35 5.59 10.02
N LEU A 265 15.20 4.36 9.54
CA LEU A 265 14.69 4.02 8.21
C LEU A 265 13.51 3.06 8.41
N SER A 266 12.33 3.46 7.97
CA SER A 266 11.13 2.64 7.99
C SER A 266 10.06 3.28 7.10
N THR A 267 8.90 2.63 6.96
CA THR A 267 7.81 3.23 6.20
C THR A 267 7.31 4.52 6.87
N SER A 268 6.92 5.50 6.06
CA SER A 268 6.51 6.83 6.54
C SER A 268 5.38 6.78 7.56
N GLY A 269 4.48 5.79 7.47
CA GLY A 269 3.38 5.57 8.41
C GLY A 269 3.83 5.29 9.85
N ASP A 270 4.96 4.59 10.02
CA ASP A 270 5.50 4.23 11.34
C ASP A 270 5.90 5.45 12.18
N PHE A 271 6.21 6.57 11.53
CA PHE A 271 6.67 7.78 12.21
C PHE A 271 5.55 8.72 12.62
N VAL A 272 4.31 8.55 12.15
CA VAL A 272 3.20 9.50 12.34
C VAL A 272 2.97 9.82 13.81
N ALA A 273 2.84 8.80 14.65
CA ALA A 273 2.60 9.01 16.09
C ALA A 273 3.74 9.76 16.79
N SER A 274 5.00 9.44 16.45
CA SER A 274 6.17 10.06 17.06
C SER A 274 6.40 11.48 16.56
N VAL A 275 6.06 11.78 15.31
CA VAL A 275 6.11 13.13 14.74
C VAL A 275 5.02 14.00 15.35
N ASN A 276 3.78 13.50 15.44
CA ASN A 276 2.65 14.22 16.03
C ASN A 276 2.85 14.52 17.53
N SER A 277 3.56 13.64 18.24
CA SER A 277 3.93 13.87 19.65
C SER A 277 5.20 14.72 19.83
N GLY A 278 5.81 15.22 18.76
CA GLY A 278 7.02 16.06 18.80
C GLY A 278 8.31 15.29 19.20
N LYS A 279 8.29 13.96 19.19
CA LYS A 279 9.47 13.13 19.56
C LYS A 279 10.44 12.92 18.42
N MET A 280 9.96 12.93 17.18
CA MET A 280 10.76 12.72 15.98
C MET A 280 10.47 13.77 14.90
N ARG A 281 11.40 13.93 13.97
CA ARG A 281 11.21 14.66 12.71
C ARG A 281 11.59 13.77 11.53
N VAL A 282 10.87 13.92 10.41
CA VAL A 282 11.19 13.25 9.16
C VAL A 282 12.04 14.20 8.31
N LEU A 283 13.23 13.75 7.89
CA LEU A 283 14.15 14.50 7.04
C LEU A 283 13.81 14.37 5.55
N GLY A 284 13.25 13.24 5.14
CA GLY A 284 12.84 13.01 3.76
C GLY A 284 12.03 11.72 3.59
N ILE A 285 11.16 11.70 2.58
CA ILE A 285 10.35 10.54 2.22
C ILE A 285 10.68 10.13 0.79
N ALA A 286 10.87 8.83 0.56
CA ALA A 286 11.18 8.25 -0.75
C ALA A 286 9.91 8.05 -1.62
N SER A 287 9.01 9.02 -1.62
CA SER A 287 7.76 9.01 -2.39
C SER A 287 7.86 9.94 -3.60
N PRO A 288 7.07 9.70 -4.68
CA PRO A 288 7.02 10.60 -5.84
C PRO A 288 6.49 11.98 -5.44
N ASP A 289 5.44 12.00 -4.60
CA ASP A 289 4.74 13.17 -4.12
C ASP A 289 4.68 13.19 -2.59
N LYS A 290 4.24 14.33 -2.03
CA LYS A 290 4.04 14.46 -0.58
C LYS A 290 2.93 13.52 -0.11
N VAL A 291 3.20 12.78 0.97
CA VAL A 291 2.17 11.99 1.65
C VAL A 291 1.28 12.91 2.49
N LYS A 292 -0.01 12.56 2.64
CA LYS A 292 -0.99 13.41 3.34
C LYS A 292 -0.78 13.48 4.86
N TRP A 293 -0.25 12.43 5.46
CA TRP A 293 -0.15 12.24 6.92
C TRP A 293 1.12 12.80 7.57
N LEU A 294 2.11 13.24 6.77
CA LEU A 294 3.35 13.84 7.28
C LEU A 294 3.69 15.13 6.53
N LYS A 295 3.99 16.20 7.29
CA LYS A 295 4.50 17.45 6.73
C LYS A 295 6.01 17.35 6.48
N ALA A 296 6.43 16.48 5.57
CA ALA A 296 7.83 16.28 5.23
C ALA A 296 8.06 16.47 3.73
N LYS A 297 9.31 16.79 3.36
CA LYS A 297 9.73 16.87 1.97
C LYS A 297 9.97 15.48 1.40
N THR A 298 9.75 15.30 0.09
CA THR A 298 10.20 14.10 -0.59
C THR A 298 11.71 14.17 -0.82
N LEU A 299 12.39 13.02 -1.00
CA LEU A 299 13.81 13.00 -1.36
C LEU A 299 14.05 13.71 -2.70
N ARG A 300 13.16 13.48 -3.68
CA ARG A 300 13.23 14.13 -5.01
C ARG A 300 13.14 15.65 -4.92
N SER A 301 12.31 16.19 -4.05
CA SER A 301 12.21 17.64 -3.84
C SER A 301 13.47 18.23 -3.17
N GLN A 302 14.38 17.39 -2.71
CA GLN A 302 15.69 17.71 -2.12
C GLN A 302 16.84 17.22 -3.00
N TYR A 303 16.58 17.06 -4.32
CA TYR A 303 17.56 16.67 -5.35
C TYR A 303 18.17 15.27 -5.19
N ILE A 304 17.53 14.39 -4.44
CA ILE A 304 17.89 12.96 -4.33
C ILE A 304 16.80 12.15 -5.04
N ASP A 305 17.11 11.70 -6.26
CA ASP A 305 16.12 11.02 -7.12
C ASP A 305 15.92 9.56 -6.68
N ILE A 306 15.23 9.38 -5.57
CA ILE A 306 14.85 8.07 -5.04
C ILE A 306 13.36 8.02 -4.81
N ILE A 307 12.71 7.02 -5.43
CA ILE A 307 11.40 6.50 -5.06
C ILE A 307 11.63 5.08 -4.60
N TYR A 308 11.27 4.76 -3.36
CA TYR A 308 11.49 3.44 -2.80
C TYR A 308 10.54 3.13 -1.65
N GLY A 309 10.18 1.87 -1.49
CA GLY A 309 9.35 1.41 -0.39
C GLY A 309 8.79 0.03 -0.63
N ASN A 310 8.16 -0.50 0.40
CA ASN A 310 7.48 -1.79 0.33
C ASN A 310 6.13 -1.67 -0.39
N TRP A 311 5.68 -2.76 -0.96
CA TRP A 311 4.36 -2.89 -1.54
C TRP A 311 3.72 -4.21 -1.11
N TYR A 312 2.39 -4.26 -1.19
CA TYR A 312 1.64 -5.49 -1.01
C TYR A 312 0.70 -5.71 -2.19
N GLY A 313 0.65 -6.93 -2.65
CA GLY A 313 -0.17 -7.33 -3.79
C GLY A 313 -0.70 -8.74 -3.66
N ILE A 314 -1.71 -9.02 -4.47
CA ILE A 314 -2.43 -10.30 -4.49
C ILE A 314 -1.88 -11.19 -5.58
N PHE A 315 -1.65 -12.44 -5.20
CA PHE A 315 -1.23 -13.53 -6.07
C PHE A 315 -2.21 -14.70 -5.96
N LEU A 316 -2.38 -15.42 -7.05
CA LEU A 316 -3.18 -16.63 -7.11
C LEU A 316 -2.30 -17.86 -7.33
N PRO A 317 -2.78 -19.06 -6.95
CA PRO A 317 -2.06 -20.30 -7.21
C PRO A 317 -1.73 -20.46 -8.70
N PRO A 318 -0.58 -21.06 -9.04
CA PRO A 318 -0.13 -21.21 -10.43
C PRO A 318 -1.15 -21.88 -11.37
N LEU A 319 -1.96 -22.78 -10.81
CA LEU A 319 -2.88 -23.64 -11.58
C LEU A 319 -4.30 -23.05 -11.76
N TYR A 320 -4.57 -21.82 -11.29
CA TYR A 320 -5.87 -21.20 -11.56
C TYR A 320 -6.09 -21.02 -13.05
N SER A 321 -7.33 -21.31 -13.50
CA SER A 321 -7.72 -21.10 -14.89
C SER A 321 -7.79 -19.62 -15.25
N ALA A 322 -7.75 -19.29 -16.54
CA ALA A 322 -7.90 -17.90 -16.99
C ALA A 322 -9.22 -17.26 -16.52
N PRO A 323 -10.40 -17.92 -16.61
CA PRO A 323 -11.64 -17.34 -16.08
C PRO A 323 -11.60 -17.05 -14.59
N GLN A 324 -10.98 -17.90 -13.77
CA GLN A 324 -10.82 -17.66 -12.34
C GLN A 324 -9.90 -16.46 -12.09
N THR A 325 -8.78 -16.39 -12.81
CA THR A 325 -7.83 -15.27 -12.70
C THR A 325 -8.48 -13.96 -13.10
N ASN A 326 -9.21 -13.93 -14.21
CA ASN A 326 -9.90 -12.73 -14.70
C ASN A 326 -10.96 -12.24 -13.72
N ASN A 327 -11.72 -13.15 -13.10
CA ASN A 327 -12.69 -12.75 -12.08
C ASN A 327 -12.02 -12.04 -10.88
N PHE A 328 -10.83 -12.47 -10.46
CA PHE A 328 -10.06 -11.77 -9.43
C PHE A 328 -9.54 -10.41 -9.90
N ILE A 329 -9.03 -10.32 -11.13
CA ILE A 329 -8.58 -9.06 -11.73
C ILE A 329 -9.74 -8.06 -11.72
N HIS A 330 -10.90 -8.45 -12.23
CA HIS A 330 -12.09 -7.61 -12.30
C HIS A 330 -12.60 -7.20 -10.90
N LEU A 331 -12.57 -8.13 -9.94
CA LEU A 331 -12.96 -7.83 -8.56
C LEU A 331 -12.03 -6.78 -7.93
N LEU A 332 -10.72 -6.90 -8.11
CA LEU A 332 -9.77 -5.94 -7.56
C LEU A 332 -9.79 -4.60 -8.30
N ASP A 333 -10.11 -4.59 -9.59
CA ASP A 333 -10.27 -3.37 -10.38
C ASP A 333 -11.50 -2.56 -9.93
N VAL A 334 -12.59 -3.23 -9.56
CA VAL A 334 -13.75 -2.59 -8.91
C VAL A 334 -13.39 -2.10 -7.51
N PHE A 335 -12.68 -2.92 -6.75
CA PHE A 335 -12.41 -2.69 -5.33
C PHE A 335 -11.49 -1.51 -5.07
N HIS A 336 -10.40 -1.35 -5.86
CA HIS A 336 -9.37 -0.36 -5.53
C HIS A 336 -9.87 1.09 -5.55
N ASN A 337 -10.94 1.37 -6.29
CA ASN A 337 -11.59 2.69 -6.36
C ASN A 337 -12.73 2.86 -5.35
N SER A 338 -13.06 1.82 -4.58
CA SER A 338 -14.17 1.91 -3.62
C SER A 338 -13.86 2.89 -2.49
N HIS A 339 -14.89 3.59 -2.03
CA HIS A 339 -14.77 4.55 -0.93
C HIS A 339 -14.24 3.87 0.35
N ILE A 340 -14.69 2.63 0.61
CA ILE A 340 -14.25 1.85 1.77
C ILE A 340 -12.74 1.59 1.69
N TRP A 341 -12.23 1.17 0.52
CA TRP A 341 -10.81 0.90 0.37
C TRP A 341 -9.96 2.16 0.46
N LEU A 342 -10.34 3.23 -0.23
CA LEU A 342 -9.62 4.51 -0.18
C LEU A 342 -9.54 5.06 1.24
N LYS A 343 -10.66 5.00 1.99
CA LYS A 343 -10.66 5.36 3.42
C LYS A 343 -9.77 4.41 4.24
N THR A 344 -9.80 3.13 3.95
CA THR A 344 -8.95 2.13 4.63
C THR A 344 -7.46 2.43 4.44
N LEU A 345 -7.05 2.82 3.24
CA LEU A 345 -5.67 3.24 2.98
C LEU A 345 -5.30 4.46 3.83
N GLU A 346 -6.16 5.48 3.87
CA GLU A 346 -5.93 6.70 4.64
C GLU A 346 -5.82 6.42 6.16
N ASP A 347 -6.76 5.65 6.72
CA ASP A 347 -6.79 5.29 8.14
C ASP A 347 -5.55 4.49 8.59
N ASN A 348 -4.86 3.84 7.64
CA ASN A 348 -3.66 3.03 7.90
C ASN A 348 -2.35 3.70 7.49
N TYR A 349 -2.39 4.94 7.00
CA TYR A 349 -1.22 5.67 6.47
C TYR A 349 -0.54 4.95 5.29
N TRP A 350 -1.35 4.32 4.45
CA TRP A 350 -0.90 3.66 3.23
C TRP A 350 -1.18 4.54 2.03
N SER A 351 -0.26 4.55 1.08
CA SER A 351 -0.51 5.18 -0.23
C SER A 351 -1.32 4.24 -1.12
N GLU A 352 -2.19 4.81 -1.91
CA GLU A 352 -2.77 4.09 -3.02
C GLU A 352 -1.64 3.56 -3.90
N GLY A 353 -1.68 2.27 -4.17
CA GLY A 353 -0.60 1.59 -4.88
C GLY A 353 -1.12 0.65 -5.95
N TYR A 354 -2.36 0.87 -6.44
CA TYR A 354 -2.92 -0.05 -7.42
C TYR A 354 -2.10 -0.08 -8.70
N VAL A 355 -1.64 -1.28 -9.04
CA VAL A 355 -0.95 -1.59 -10.29
C VAL A 355 -1.57 -2.86 -10.84
N GLY A 356 -2.18 -2.77 -12.02
CA GLY A 356 -2.83 -3.91 -12.68
C GLY A 356 -1.84 -4.99 -13.09
N GLN A 357 -2.35 -6.16 -13.39
CA GLN A 357 -1.58 -7.40 -13.57
C GLN A 357 -0.34 -7.25 -14.45
N LYS A 358 -0.47 -6.68 -15.66
CA LYS A 358 0.63 -6.57 -16.63
C LYS A 358 1.80 -5.77 -16.08
N ASP A 359 1.51 -4.57 -15.57
CA ASP A 359 2.53 -3.66 -15.08
C ASP A 359 3.07 -4.13 -13.72
N PHE A 360 2.24 -4.83 -12.94
CA PHE A 360 2.67 -5.43 -11.69
C PHE A 360 3.69 -6.55 -11.89
N VAL A 361 3.50 -7.42 -12.89
CA VAL A 361 4.50 -8.44 -13.25
C VAL A 361 5.83 -7.78 -13.62
N ALA A 362 5.81 -6.77 -14.49
CA ALA A 362 7.02 -6.04 -14.88
C ALA A 362 7.71 -5.36 -13.68
N LYS A 363 6.92 -4.79 -12.76
CA LYS A 363 7.43 -4.20 -11.52
C LYS A 363 8.12 -5.23 -10.63
N ILE A 364 7.54 -6.41 -10.46
CA ILE A 364 8.14 -7.51 -9.66
C ILE A 364 9.50 -7.90 -10.23
N GLU A 365 9.61 -8.05 -11.54
CA GLU A 365 10.86 -8.41 -12.21
C GLU A 365 11.93 -7.33 -12.01
N ALA A 366 11.59 -6.06 -12.25
CA ALA A 366 12.50 -4.94 -12.08
C ALA A 366 12.99 -4.81 -10.64
N GLN A 367 12.10 -4.89 -9.66
CA GLN A 367 12.46 -4.78 -8.24
C GLN A 367 13.22 -6.00 -7.73
N THR A 368 12.94 -7.20 -8.24
CA THR A 368 13.75 -8.39 -7.92
C THR A 368 15.20 -8.22 -8.39
N ALA A 369 15.40 -7.64 -9.57
CA ALA A 369 16.74 -7.33 -10.09
C ALA A 369 17.42 -6.23 -9.26
N GLU A 370 16.69 -5.17 -8.89
CA GLU A 370 17.19 -4.11 -8.02
C GLU A 370 17.59 -4.65 -6.64
N SER A 371 16.74 -5.45 -5.99
CA SER A 371 17.05 -6.07 -4.69
C SER A 371 18.33 -6.90 -4.74
N LYS A 372 18.51 -7.71 -5.77
CA LYS A 372 19.78 -8.48 -5.95
C LYS A 372 21.00 -7.57 -6.05
N SER A 373 20.88 -6.48 -6.79
CA SER A 373 21.97 -5.51 -6.92
C SER A 373 22.30 -4.85 -5.58
N LEU A 374 21.30 -4.38 -4.85
CA LEU A 374 21.46 -3.73 -3.54
C LEU A 374 22.03 -4.70 -2.47
N ILE A 375 21.56 -5.96 -2.45
CA ILE A 375 22.09 -7.02 -1.58
C ILE A 375 23.56 -7.25 -1.87
N SER A 376 23.95 -7.31 -3.14
CA SER A 376 25.36 -7.43 -3.55
C SER A 376 26.19 -6.22 -3.13
N LEU A 377 25.66 -4.99 -3.21
CA LEU A 377 26.34 -3.78 -2.72
C LEU A 377 26.60 -3.84 -1.22
N LEU A 378 25.76 -4.51 -0.44
CA LEU A 378 25.95 -4.75 1.00
C LEU A 378 26.94 -5.89 1.29
N GLY A 379 27.35 -6.66 0.28
CA GLY A 379 28.25 -7.80 0.45
C GLY A 379 27.57 -9.04 1.05
N MET A 380 26.24 -9.15 0.87
CA MET A 380 25.40 -10.22 1.42
C MET A 380 25.11 -11.33 0.39
#